data_31322fc646a3456b7d803d3c1f1b2353
#
_entry.id   31322fc646a3456b7d803d3c1f1b2353
#
_cell.length_a   1.000
_cell.length_b   1.000
_cell.length_c   1.000
_cell.angle_alpha   90.00
_cell.angle_beta   90.00
_cell.angle_gamma   90.00
#
_symmetry.space_group_name_H-M   'P 1'
#
loop_
_entity.id
_entity.type
_entity.pdbx_description
1 polymer ?
#
loop_
_entity_poly.entity_id
_entity_poly.type
_entity_poly.pdbx_seq_one_letter_code
_entity_poly.pdbx_strand_id
1 'polypeptide(L)'
;SHNPPSYNGFKLKSHHGGPLSPGLVQEIEDIIPDTNPVNLDVISLDSSLIEVVDLETMYVEHVKANFDLDAIEKSGLNLVYDAMYGAGQNALKRILPNTHFIHCEHNPSFYGQAPEPIAKNLQELEQYIIQKGDVDCALATDGDADRIGLYNGKGEFIDSHHIILLLVHYLAKYKKLTGKVATAFSTTPRVKVMAD
;
A
#
# COMPACT_ATOMS: atom_id res chain seq x y z
N SER A 1 -6.09 3.66 -0.44
CA SER A 1 -6.51 4.70 -1.40
C SER A 1 -5.61 5.92 -1.30
N HIS A 2 -5.33 6.53 -2.42
CA HIS A 2 -4.51 7.75 -2.55
C HIS A 2 -5.35 9.02 -2.69
N ASN A 3 -6.66 8.89 -2.58
CA ASN A 3 -7.57 10.02 -2.69
C ASN A 3 -7.49 10.95 -1.46
N PRO A 4 -7.81 12.24 -1.61
CA PRO A 4 -7.89 13.15 -0.48
C PRO A 4 -8.99 12.73 0.51
N PRO A 5 -8.94 13.19 1.78
CA PRO A 5 -9.81 12.72 2.85
C PRO A 5 -11.31 13.01 2.62
N SER A 6 -11.63 13.99 1.77
CA SER A 6 -13.02 14.34 1.39
C SER A 6 -13.63 13.40 0.36
N TYR A 7 -12.84 12.51 -0.22
CA TYR A 7 -13.29 11.59 -1.27
C TYR A 7 -13.50 10.19 -0.69
N ASN A 8 -14.68 9.65 -0.88
CA ASN A 8 -15.02 8.27 -0.53
C ASN A 8 -15.60 7.55 -1.75
N GLY A 9 -15.54 6.22 -1.76
CA GLY A 9 -16.04 5.42 -2.86
C GLY A 9 -16.28 3.97 -2.48
N PHE A 10 -17.13 3.33 -3.25
CA PHE A 10 -17.46 1.92 -3.13
C PHE A 10 -17.17 1.22 -4.46
N LYS A 11 -16.36 0.16 -4.45
CA LYS A 11 -15.95 -0.57 -5.66
C LYS A 11 -16.63 -1.93 -5.72
N LEU A 12 -17.45 -2.13 -6.75
CA LEU A 12 -18.09 -3.42 -7.01
C LEU A 12 -17.12 -4.38 -7.70
N LYS A 13 -17.17 -5.64 -7.29
CA LYS A 13 -16.42 -6.74 -7.87
C LYS A 13 -17.36 -7.73 -8.55
N SER A 14 -16.93 -8.30 -9.67
CA SER A 14 -17.65 -9.35 -10.36
C SER A 14 -17.45 -10.72 -9.67
N HIS A 15 -18.24 -11.71 -10.07
CA HIS A 15 -18.17 -13.07 -9.51
C HIS A 15 -16.81 -13.77 -9.68
N HIS A 16 -15.98 -13.31 -10.59
CA HIS A 16 -14.61 -13.81 -10.79
C HIS A 16 -13.54 -13.02 -10.03
N GLY A 17 -13.94 -12.08 -9.15
CA GLY A 17 -13.04 -11.30 -8.28
C GLY A 17 -12.42 -10.05 -8.92
N GLY A 18 -12.55 -9.86 -10.24
CA GLY A 18 -12.10 -8.65 -10.93
C GLY A 18 -13.05 -7.46 -10.73
N PRO A 19 -12.65 -6.25 -11.18
CA PRO A 19 -13.56 -5.10 -11.19
C PRO A 19 -14.82 -5.40 -12.02
N LEU A 20 -15.98 -4.88 -11.57
CA LEU A 20 -17.18 -4.92 -12.37
C LEU A 20 -17.01 -4.04 -13.62
N SER A 21 -17.60 -4.46 -14.75
CA SER A 21 -17.53 -3.66 -15.98
C SER A 21 -18.29 -2.32 -15.83
N PRO A 22 -17.85 -1.24 -16.50
CA PRO A 22 -18.54 0.06 -16.39
C PRO A 22 -20.02 0.00 -16.73
N GLY A 23 -20.45 -0.80 -17.71
CA GLY A 23 -21.86 -0.94 -18.05
C GLY A 23 -22.70 -1.55 -16.93
N LEU A 24 -22.19 -2.59 -16.26
CA LEU A 24 -22.87 -3.19 -15.10
C LEU A 24 -22.84 -2.28 -13.88
N VAL A 25 -21.81 -1.46 -13.71
CA VAL A 25 -21.79 -0.43 -12.67
C VAL A 25 -22.91 0.57 -12.92
N GLN A 26 -23.07 1.05 -14.16
CA GLN A 26 -24.12 2.00 -14.53
C GLN A 26 -25.52 1.41 -14.30
N GLU A 27 -25.75 0.15 -14.66
CA GLU A 27 -27.06 -0.50 -14.38
C GLU A 27 -27.41 -0.51 -12.88
N ILE A 28 -26.41 -0.62 -12.01
CA ILE A 28 -26.61 -0.57 -10.56
C ILE A 28 -26.82 0.87 -10.10
N GLU A 29 -26.04 1.82 -10.61
CA GLU A 29 -26.18 3.24 -10.27
C GLU A 29 -27.56 3.78 -10.67
N ASP A 30 -28.11 3.35 -11.81
CA ASP A 30 -29.42 3.77 -12.30
C ASP A 30 -30.59 3.34 -11.38
N ILE A 31 -30.41 2.33 -10.55
CA ILE A 31 -31.42 1.90 -9.58
C ILE A 31 -31.25 2.51 -8.17
N ILE A 32 -30.16 3.24 -7.95
CA ILE A 32 -29.94 3.92 -6.67
C ILE A 32 -30.83 5.17 -6.62
N PRO A 33 -31.71 5.32 -5.60
CA PRO A 33 -32.55 6.52 -5.52
C PRO A 33 -31.74 7.76 -5.22
N ASP A 34 -32.14 8.91 -5.78
CA ASP A 34 -31.49 10.22 -5.57
C ASP A 34 -31.47 10.67 -4.10
N THR A 35 -32.38 10.13 -3.30
CA THR A 35 -32.47 10.43 -1.87
C THR A 35 -32.34 9.14 -1.06
N ASN A 36 -31.58 9.21 0.04
CA ASN A 36 -31.48 8.07 0.93
C ASN A 36 -32.87 7.77 1.55
N PRO A 37 -33.52 6.62 1.22
CA PRO A 37 -34.83 6.28 1.75
C PRO A 37 -34.79 5.87 3.22
N VAL A 38 -33.59 5.70 3.78
CA VAL A 38 -33.38 5.21 5.14
C VAL A 38 -32.85 6.34 6.01
N ASN A 39 -33.56 6.65 7.08
CA ASN A 39 -33.05 7.57 8.10
C ASN A 39 -31.98 6.85 8.93
N LEU A 40 -30.70 7.15 8.67
CA LEU A 40 -29.57 6.53 9.35
C LEU A 40 -29.51 6.88 10.84
N ASP A 41 -30.11 7.99 11.27
CA ASP A 41 -30.14 8.42 12.68
C ASP A 41 -30.99 7.51 13.58
N VAL A 42 -31.88 6.71 12.97
CA VAL A 42 -32.79 5.81 13.70
C VAL A 42 -32.49 4.32 13.46
N ILE A 43 -31.45 3.98 12.70
CA ILE A 43 -31.06 2.59 12.51
C ILE A 43 -30.36 2.08 13.78
N SER A 44 -31.01 1.16 14.46
CA SER A 44 -30.35 0.31 15.46
C SER A 44 -29.66 -0.84 14.72
N LEU A 45 -28.33 -0.86 14.73
CA LEU A 45 -27.58 -2.01 14.22
C LEU A 45 -27.83 -3.22 15.15
N ASP A 46 -28.35 -4.30 14.59
CA ASP A 46 -28.42 -5.57 15.31
C ASP A 46 -27.01 -6.14 15.47
N SER A 47 -26.47 -6.05 16.68
CA SER A 47 -25.11 -6.51 16.99
C SER A 47 -24.92 -8.02 16.75
N SER A 48 -26.01 -8.79 16.70
CA SER A 48 -25.93 -10.23 16.41
C SER A 48 -25.58 -10.53 14.95
N LEU A 49 -25.72 -9.53 14.05
CA LEU A 49 -25.38 -9.63 12.63
C LEU A 49 -23.97 -9.10 12.33
N ILE A 50 -23.25 -8.63 13.36
CA ILE A 50 -21.94 -8.01 13.20
C ILE A 50 -20.89 -8.87 13.90
N GLU A 51 -19.93 -9.33 13.13
CA GLU A 51 -18.71 -9.98 13.63
C GLU A 51 -17.52 -9.03 13.48
N VAL A 52 -16.80 -8.77 14.57
CA VAL A 52 -15.57 -8.00 14.56
C VAL A 52 -14.38 -8.95 14.45
N VAL A 53 -13.62 -8.83 13.40
CA VAL A 53 -12.44 -9.67 13.13
C VAL A 53 -11.16 -8.85 13.11
N ASP A 54 -10.05 -9.40 13.63
CA ASP A 54 -8.74 -8.76 13.62
C ASP A 54 -7.96 -9.13 12.34
N LEU A 55 -8.26 -8.42 11.26
CA LEU A 55 -7.59 -8.62 9.98
C LEU A 55 -6.12 -8.20 10.00
N GLU A 56 -5.74 -7.23 10.84
CA GLU A 56 -4.35 -6.79 10.94
C GLU A 56 -3.46 -7.91 11.50
N THR A 57 -3.89 -8.57 12.57
CA THR A 57 -3.14 -9.72 13.11
C THR A 57 -3.03 -10.85 12.10
N MET A 58 -4.10 -11.18 11.39
CA MET A 58 -4.07 -12.20 10.35
C MET A 58 -3.06 -11.87 9.25
N TYR A 59 -3.01 -10.62 8.81
CA TYR A 59 -2.05 -10.14 7.83
C TYR A 59 -0.60 -10.23 8.34
N VAL A 60 -0.35 -9.72 9.54
CA VAL A 60 0.98 -9.75 10.17
C VAL A 60 1.52 -11.17 10.32
N GLU A 61 0.70 -12.10 10.81
CA GLU A 61 1.09 -13.50 10.95
C GLU A 61 1.34 -14.18 9.58
N HIS A 62 0.54 -13.84 8.58
CA HIS A 62 0.77 -14.32 7.22
C HIS A 62 2.11 -13.83 6.66
N VAL A 63 2.45 -12.56 6.86
CA VAL A 63 3.74 -12.00 6.44
C VAL A 63 4.89 -12.69 7.16
N LYS A 64 4.82 -12.84 8.48
CA LYS A 64 5.84 -13.54 9.29
C LYS A 64 6.08 -14.97 8.84
N ALA A 65 5.02 -15.66 8.43
CA ALA A 65 5.13 -17.05 7.97
C ALA A 65 5.75 -17.20 6.57
N ASN A 66 5.73 -16.14 5.74
CA ASN A 66 6.12 -16.22 4.32
C ASN A 66 7.40 -15.45 3.96
N PHE A 67 7.91 -14.61 4.87
CA PHE A 67 9.10 -13.79 4.62
C PHE A 67 10.17 -14.06 5.68
N ASP A 68 11.44 -14.04 5.26
CA ASP A 68 12.60 -14.16 6.14
C ASP A 68 12.90 -12.81 6.82
N LEU A 69 12.10 -12.47 7.83
CA LEU A 69 12.25 -11.22 8.58
C LEU A 69 13.53 -11.20 9.40
N ASP A 70 13.98 -12.37 9.88
CA ASP A 70 15.25 -12.55 10.59
C ASP A 70 16.44 -12.10 9.72
N ALA A 71 16.44 -12.43 8.43
CA ALA A 71 17.49 -12.01 7.52
C ALA A 71 17.48 -10.48 7.34
N ILE A 72 16.31 -9.85 7.30
CA ILE A 72 16.19 -8.39 7.22
C ILE A 72 16.73 -7.74 8.50
N GLU A 73 16.34 -8.21 9.68
CA GLU A 73 16.83 -7.68 10.95
C GLU A 73 18.33 -7.85 11.13
N LYS A 74 18.86 -9.03 10.79
CA LYS A 74 20.29 -9.34 10.87
C LYS A 74 21.14 -8.62 9.82
N SER A 75 20.52 -8.04 8.79
CA SER A 75 21.24 -7.29 7.76
C SER A 75 21.91 -6.01 8.30
N GLY A 76 21.39 -5.48 9.42
CA GLY A 76 21.85 -4.23 10.01
C GLY A 76 21.47 -2.99 9.21
N LEU A 77 20.54 -3.12 8.25
CA LEU A 77 20.06 -1.98 7.46
C LEU A 77 19.26 -0.99 8.29
N ASN A 78 19.58 0.28 8.17
CA ASN A 78 18.83 1.38 8.75
C ASN A 78 17.64 1.71 7.85
N LEU A 79 16.47 1.20 8.21
CA LEU A 79 15.23 1.36 7.45
C LEU A 79 14.37 2.49 8.00
N VAL A 80 13.72 3.22 7.11
CA VAL A 80 12.69 4.22 7.43
C VAL A 80 11.40 3.82 6.74
N TYR A 81 10.28 4.03 7.43
CA TYR A 81 8.95 3.80 6.87
C TYR A 81 8.04 4.99 7.11
N ASP A 82 7.44 5.46 6.03
CA ASP A 82 6.42 6.51 6.03
C ASP A 82 5.07 5.88 5.67
N ALA A 83 4.16 5.83 6.64
CA ALA A 83 2.81 5.32 6.42
C ALA A 83 1.87 6.34 5.78
N MET A 84 2.31 7.59 5.58
CA MET A 84 1.47 8.69 5.11
C MET A 84 0.11 8.75 5.86
N TYR A 85 0.13 8.49 7.17
CA TYR A 85 -1.05 8.40 8.06
C TYR A 85 -2.06 7.29 7.66
N GLY A 86 -1.66 6.36 6.79
CA GLY A 86 -2.51 5.30 6.25
C GLY A 86 -2.60 4.05 7.10
N ALA A 87 -3.27 3.03 6.57
CA ALA A 87 -3.55 1.76 7.25
C ALA A 87 -2.30 0.91 7.54
N GLY A 88 -1.18 1.15 6.82
CA GLY A 88 0.07 0.40 7.02
C GLY A 88 0.81 0.71 8.32
N GLN A 89 0.43 1.77 9.04
CA GLN A 89 1.19 2.29 10.19
C GLN A 89 1.43 1.28 11.32
N ASN A 90 0.46 0.43 11.64
CA ASN A 90 0.59 -0.54 12.73
C ASN A 90 1.19 -1.86 12.27
N ALA A 91 0.81 -2.33 11.09
CA ALA A 91 1.25 -3.62 10.57
C ALA A 91 2.78 -3.68 10.47
N LEU A 92 3.42 -2.66 9.90
CA LEU A 92 4.88 -2.68 9.74
C LEU A 92 5.63 -2.55 11.07
N LYS A 93 5.09 -1.83 12.06
CA LYS A 93 5.66 -1.81 13.42
C LYS A 93 5.74 -3.19 14.07
N ARG A 94 4.77 -4.07 13.73
CA ARG A 94 4.70 -5.45 14.24
C ARG A 94 5.57 -6.43 13.42
N ILE A 95 5.85 -6.09 12.16
CA ILE A 95 6.63 -6.91 11.23
C ILE A 95 8.13 -6.61 11.35
N LEU A 96 8.50 -5.31 11.36
CA LEU A 96 9.89 -4.83 11.43
C LEU A 96 10.02 -3.73 12.50
N PRO A 97 10.01 -4.08 13.80
CA PRO A 97 9.93 -3.12 14.91
C PRO A 97 11.16 -2.19 15.00
N ASN A 98 12.30 -2.59 14.44
CA ASN A 98 13.53 -1.80 14.47
C ASN A 98 13.63 -0.76 13.33
N THR A 99 12.58 -0.62 12.51
CA THR A 99 12.46 0.42 11.49
C THR A 99 12.17 1.78 12.15
N HIS A 100 12.70 2.86 11.60
CA HIS A 100 12.28 4.20 11.99
C HIS A 100 10.94 4.55 11.32
N PHE A 101 9.97 5.02 12.11
CA PHE A 101 8.60 5.27 11.65
C PHE A 101 8.29 6.77 11.64
N ILE A 102 7.78 7.26 10.51
CA ILE A 102 7.25 8.62 10.37
C ILE A 102 5.81 8.55 9.85
N HIS A 103 5.01 9.57 10.14
CA HIS A 103 3.59 9.66 9.77
C HIS A 103 2.78 8.39 10.11
N CYS A 104 3.10 7.81 11.28
CA CYS A 104 2.49 6.58 11.80
C CYS A 104 1.62 6.87 13.04
N GLU A 105 0.84 7.92 12.99
CA GLU A 105 -0.17 8.32 13.98
C GLU A 105 -1.55 8.42 13.34
N HIS A 106 -2.59 8.28 14.15
CA HIS A 106 -3.96 8.37 13.68
C HIS A 106 -4.30 9.80 13.23
N ASN A 107 -4.42 9.99 11.93
CA ASN A 107 -4.85 11.26 11.33
C ASN A 107 -5.70 11.01 10.07
N PRO A 108 -7.03 10.91 10.21
CA PRO A 108 -7.93 10.61 9.09
C PRO A 108 -8.04 11.76 8.07
N SER A 109 -7.52 12.95 8.39
CA SER A 109 -7.47 14.07 7.44
C SER A 109 -6.17 14.12 6.63
N PHE A 110 -5.19 13.25 6.93
CA PHE A 110 -3.86 13.22 6.30
C PHE A 110 -3.17 14.59 6.25
N TYR A 111 -3.47 15.48 7.21
CA TYR A 111 -3.10 16.92 7.21
C TYR A 111 -3.42 17.64 5.90
N GLY A 112 -4.50 17.22 5.21
CA GLY A 112 -4.94 17.79 3.93
C GLY A 112 -4.12 17.38 2.70
N GLN A 113 -3.10 16.53 2.87
CA GLN A 113 -2.29 15.99 1.78
C GLN A 113 -2.84 14.63 1.33
N ALA A 114 -2.95 14.42 0.02
CA ALA A 114 -3.31 13.10 -0.50
C ALA A 114 -2.23 12.08 -0.14
N PRO A 115 -2.58 10.93 0.46
CA PRO A 115 -1.62 9.90 0.85
C PRO A 115 -1.18 9.07 -0.36
N GLU A 116 -0.50 9.69 -1.30
CA GLU A 116 0.02 9.09 -2.53
C GLU A 116 1.55 9.06 -2.47
N PRO A 117 2.23 7.89 -2.51
CA PRO A 117 3.67 7.75 -2.32
C PRO A 117 4.46 8.09 -3.60
N ILE A 118 4.37 9.35 -4.02
CA ILE A 118 5.15 9.94 -5.11
C ILE A 118 6.10 10.99 -4.56
N ALA A 119 7.21 11.24 -5.25
CA ALA A 119 8.26 12.16 -4.79
C ALA A 119 7.73 13.53 -4.32
N LYS A 120 6.73 14.08 -5.03
CA LYS A 120 6.10 15.35 -4.69
C LYS A 120 5.53 15.39 -3.27
N ASN A 121 4.96 14.28 -2.80
CA ASN A 121 4.27 14.16 -1.52
C ASN A 121 5.18 13.64 -0.39
N LEU A 122 6.41 13.23 -0.71
CA LEU A 122 7.36 12.59 0.20
C LEU A 122 8.59 13.47 0.49
N GLN A 123 8.46 14.79 0.34
CA GLN A 123 9.57 15.72 0.56
C GLN A 123 10.11 15.67 1.99
N GLU A 124 9.25 15.45 2.97
CA GLU A 124 9.65 15.34 4.38
C GLU A 124 10.46 14.07 4.63
N LEU A 125 10.08 12.95 4.03
CA LEU A 125 10.85 11.70 4.03
C LEU A 125 12.22 11.89 3.37
N GLU A 126 12.28 12.54 2.20
CA GLU A 126 13.52 12.85 1.50
C GLU A 126 14.47 13.68 2.38
N GLN A 127 13.96 14.76 2.97
CA GLN A 127 14.75 15.62 3.87
C GLN A 127 15.24 14.87 5.10
N TYR A 128 14.39 14.00 5.67
CA TYR A 128 14.76 13.15 6.78
C TYR A 128 15.97 12.26 6.43
N ILE A 129 15.93 11.58 5.28
CA ILE A 129 17.02 10.71 4.82
C ILE A 129 18.32 11.50 4.66
N ILE A 130 18.26 12.65 4.00
CA ILE A 130 19.43 13.50 3.75
C ILE A 130 20.05 14.03 5.06
N GLN A 131 19.22 14.46 6.01
CA GLN A 131 19.67 14.98 7.30
C GLN A 131 20.29 13.92 8.20
N LYS A 132 19.73 12.71 8.19
CA LYS A 132 20.25 11.58 8.98
C LYS A 132 21.58 11.06 8.43
N GLY A 133 21.69 10.91 7.12
CA GLY A 133 22.92 10.50 6.43
C GLY A 133 23.33 9.03 6.65
N ASP A 134 22.58 8.26 7.43
CA ASP A 134 22.82 6.85 7.75
C ASP A 134 21.66 5.92 7.39
N VAL A 135 20.68 6.42 6.65
CA VAL A 135 19.55 5.62 6.14
C VAL A 135 20.00 4.82 4.93
N ASP A 136 19.73 3.51 4.92
CA ASP A 136 20.03 2.65 3.76
C ASP A 136 18.88 2.64 2.75
N CYS A 137 17.65 2.58 3.24
CA CYS A 137 16.44 2.52 2.42
C CYS A 137 15.24 3.09 3.17
N ALA A 138 14.39 3.79 2.46
CA ALA A 138 13.11 4.25 3.01
C ALA A 138 11.95 3.82 2.12
N LEU A 139 10.85 3.45 2.76
CA LEU A 139 9.62 2.95 2.15
C LEU A 139 8.48 3.89 2.50
N ALA A 140 7.60 4.16 1.56
CA ALA A 140 6.33 4.84 1.83
C ALA A 140 5.17 4.07 1.24
N THR A 141 4.03 4.03 1.93
CA THR A 141 2.81 3.41 1.41
C THR A 141 1.67 4.41 1.34
N ASP A 142 0.71 4.16 0.45
CA ASP A 142 -0.49 4.99 0.34
C ASP A 142 -1.51 4.73 1.46
N GLY A 143 -2.65 5.40 1.40
CA GLY A 143 -3.66 5.39 2.45
C GLY A 143 -4.23 4.02 2.84
N ASP A 144 -4.34 3.07 1.92
CA ASP A 144 -4.73 1.67 2.18
C ASP A 144 -3.58 0.68 2.02
N ALA A 145 -2.36 1.20 1.86
CA ALA A 145 -1.08 0.47 1.82
C ALA A 145 -0.98 -0.57 0.68
N ASP A 146 -1.67 -0.34 -0.46
CA ASP A 146 -1.58 -1.19 -1.65
C ASP A 146 -0.59 -0.67 -2.70
N ARG A 147 -0.04 0.54 -2.50
CA ARG A 147 1.01 1.15 -3.33
C ARG A 147 2.24 1.45 -2.50
N ILE A 148 3.39 1.47 -3.16
CA ILE A 148 4.67 1.69 -2.52
C ILE A 148 5.53 2.69 -3.30
N GLY A 149 6.19 3.59 -2.59
CA GLY A 149 7.32 4.39 -3.04
C GLY A 149 8.59 4.00 -2.28
N LEU A 150 9.74 4.15 -2.89
CA LEU A 150 11.02 3.80 -2.30
C LEU A 150 12.01 4.96 -2.44
N TYR A 151 12.87 5.13 -1.45
CA TYR A 151 14.05 5.97 -1.51
C TYR A 151 15.31 5.18 -1.19
N ASN A 152 16.40 5.50 -1.86
CA ASN A 152 17.71 5.02 -1.45
C ASN A 152 18.32 5.91 -0.35
N GLY A 153 19.46 5.50 0.19
CA GLY A 153 20.13 6.23 1.26
C GLY A 153 20.68 7.63 0.88
N LYS A 154 20.57 8.01 -0.38
CA LYS A 154 20.93 9.36 -0.84
C LYS A 154 19.74 10.31 -0.95
N GLY A 155 18.52 9.84 -0.63
CA GLY A 155 17.30 10.60 -0.86
C GLY A 155 16.84 10.61 -2.32
N GLU A 156 17.30 9.66 -3.16
CA GLU A 156 16.83 9.54 -4.53
C GLU A 156 15.59 8.65 -4.60
N PHE A 157 14.51 9.16 -5.18
CA PHE A 157 13.24 8.45 -5.32
C PHE A 157 13.33 7.32 -6.35
N ILE A 158 12.86 6.14 -5.97
CA ILE A 158 12.79 4.95 -6.81
C ILE A 158 11.32 4.63 -7.05
N ASP A 159 10.87 4.86 -8.27
CA ASP A 159 9.47 4.66 -8.64
C ASP A 159 9.07 3.19 -8.78
N SER A 160 7.77 2.95 -8.90
CA SER A 160 7.21 1.61 -9.03
C SER A 160 7.73 0.83 -10.24
N HIS A 161 8.11 1.51 -11.32
CA HIS A 161 8.68 0.85 -12.50
C HIS A 161 10.07 0.29 -12.20
N HIS A 162 10.90 1.01 -11.46
CA HIS A 162 12.19 0.51 -11.00
C HIS A 162 12.04 -0.60 -9.96
N ILE A 163 11.08 -0.46 -9.04
CA ILE A 163 10.79 -1.50 -8.03
C ILE A 163 10.40 -2.83 -8.71
N ILE A 164 9.55 -2.79 -9.73
CA ILE A 164 9.18 -3.99 -10.50
C ILE A 164 10.41 -4.64 -11.14
N LEU A 165 11.30 -3.86 -11.74
CA LEU A 165 12.53 -4.41 -12.33
C LEU A 165 13.45 -5.05 -11.27
N LEU A 166 13.60 -4.43 -10.10
CA LEU A 166 14.35 -4.99 -8.98
C LEU A 166 13.73 -6.30 -8.48
N LEU A 167 12.40 -6.36 -8.37
CA LEU A 167 11.70 -7.58 -7.97
C LEU A 167 11.86 -8.70 -9.00
N VAL A 168 11.70 -8.44 -10.29
CA VAL A 168 11.94 -9.44 -11.35
C VAL A 168 13.38 -9.95 -11.28
N HIS A 169 14.35 -9.05 -11.16
CA HIS A 169 15.76 -9.42 -11.01
C HIS A 169 15.99 -10.30 -9.77
N TYR A 170 15.44 -9.91 -8.62
CA TYR A 170 15.57 -10.66 -7.38
C TYR A 170 14.97 -12.06 -7.48
N LEU A 171 13.74 -12.16 -7.99
CA LEU A 171 13.03 -13.42 -8.10
C LEU A 171 13.73 -14.38 -9.08
N ALA A 172 14.14 -13.88 -10.25
CA ALA A 172 14.80 -14.72 -11.26
C ALA A 172 16.24 -15.07 -10.88
N LYS A 173 17.06 -14.09 -10.47
CA LYS A 173 18.49 -14.30 -10.23
C LYS A 173 18.79 -14.90 -8.86
N TYR A 174 18.18 -14.40 -7.80
CA TYR A 174 18.51 -14.82 -6.43
C TYR A 174 17.60 -15.94 -5.93
N LYS A 175 16.29 -15.84 -6.16
CA LYS A 175 15.33 -16.89 -5.79
C LYS A 175 15.26 -18.03 -6.81
N LYS A 176 15.86 -17.87 -7.99
CA LYS A 176 15.88 -18.88 -9.06
C LYS A 176 14.48 -19.33 -9.51
N LEU A 177 13.48 -18.44 -9.35
CA LEU A 177 12.15 -18.72 -9.82
C LEU A 177 12.11 -18.64 -11.36
N THR A 178 11.41 -19.59 -11.95
CA THR A 178 11.15 -19.66 -13.39
C THR A 178 9.65 -19.56 -13.65
N GLY A 179 9.25 -19.03 -14.79
CA GLY A 179 7.84 -18.89 -15.14
C GLY A 179 7.58 -17.69 -16.02
N LYS A 180 6.30 -17.34 -16.16
CA LYS A 180 5.86 -16.18 -16.96
C LYS A 180 5.74 -14.95 -16.07
N VAL A 181 6.17 -13.79 -16.59
CA VAL A 181 5.92 -12.50 -15.98
C VAL A 181 4.67 -11.88 -16.63
N ALA A 182 3.60 -11.70 -15.86
CA ALA A 182 2.38 -11.03 -16.31
C ALA A 182 2.40 -9.59 -15.84
N THR A 183 2.16 -8.64 -16.73
CA THR A 183 2.16 -7.20 -16.45
C THR A 183 0.94 -6.52 -17.06
N ALA A 184 0.54 -5.37 -16.47
CA ALA A 184 -0.48 -4.51 -17.05
C ALA A 184 0.10 -3.57 -18.12
N PHE A 185 -0.76 -2.91 -18.89
CA PHE A 185 -0.36 -1.98 -19.96
C PHE A 185 0.45 -0.77 -19.44
N SER A 186 0.22 -0.38 -18.20
CA SER A 186 0.92 0.74 -17.56
C SER A 186 2.34 0.41 -17.10
N THR A 187 2.74 -0.86 -17.17
CA THR A 187 4.07 -1.30 -16.73
C THR A 187 5.13 -0.94 -17.77
N THR A 188 6.33 -0.59 -17.30
CA THR A 188 7.47 -0.29 -18.17
C THR A 188 7.79 -1.44 -19.14
N PRO A 189 8.02 -1.17 -20.43
CA PRO A 189 8.39 -2.22 -21.41
C PRO A 189 9.74 -2.87 -21.10
N ARG A 190 10.57 -2.30 -20.25
CA ARG A 190 11.85 -2.88 -19.81
C ARG A 190 11.67 -4.22 -19.09
N VAL A 191 10.50 -4.46 -18.47
CA VAL A 191 10.20 -5.75 -17.85
C VAL A 191 10.24 -6.88 -18.87
N LYS A 192 9.71 -6.64 -20.08
CA LYS A 192 9.79 -7.63 -21.18
C LYS A 192 11.23 -7.95 -21.56
N VAL A 193 12.05 -6.89 -21.74
CA VAL A 193 13.49 -7.04 -22.09
C VAL A 193 14.26 -7.80 -21.01
N MET A 194 13.84 -7.69 -19.75
CA MET A 194 14.49 -8.37 -18.62
C MET A 194 14.02 -9.83 -18.49
N ALA A 195 12.80 -10.15 -18.94
CA ALA A 195 12.20 -11.48 -18.82
C ALA A 195 12.58 -12.43 -19.98
N ASP A 196 13.02 -11.87 -21.14
CA ASP A 196 13.54 -12.61 -22.30
C ASP A 196 15.00 -13.02 -22.07
#